data_5adb341b1f9667745c25effd72c8502a
#
_entry.id   5adb341b1f9667745c25effd72c8502a
#
_cell.length_a   1.000
_cell.length_b   1.000
_cell.length_c   1.000
_cell.angle_alpha   90.00
_cell.angle_beta   90.00
_cell.angle_gamma   90.00
#
_symmetry.space_group_name_H-M   'P 1'
#
loop_
_entity.id
_entity.type
_entity.pdbx_description
1 polymer ?
#
loop_
_entity_poly.entity_id
_entity_poly.type
_entity_poly.pdbx_seq_one_letter_code
_entity_poly.pdbx_strand_id
1 'polypeptide(L)'
;LRALVKKELREVSDRLGTPRRTLLLASTGTPVGAAAAAADDAALAALPSVSRSGKGLDLQIPDDPCVVVLSSSGALARVEGGDPLEPGPRAASDGWRVQLPSTARSQVAVVTEDGVAHRIDVVDLPALPRFETGLSLAGAMPSSLLLHTDVPAVGLLDPEGSDVVAMGTARGTVKRLRPDVLQRDEWEVIALEDGDRLVGFDRCSDEADLVFISSDAQLLRTPAAKVRPQGRTAGGMAGMKLNPGAEALGFWVVEAPIDAVVVTVAAALGALPGTGQTTVKVTPFECYPSKGRGGQGVRCQRFLRGEDRLDIAWVGTKPARAASADGSPVELPAEDERRDGSGVPITFAIASIG
;
A
#
# COMPACT_ATOMS: atom_id res chain seq x y z
N LEU A 1 -0.83 -44.23 33.16
CA LEU A 1 -0.44 -43.40 32.01
C LEU A 1 -0.71 -41.92 32.27
N ARG A 2 -1.96 -41.48 32.55
CA ARG A 2 -2.32 -40.06 32.77
C ARG A 2 -1.55 -39.41 33.90
N ALA A 3 -1.27 -40.12 35.03
CA ALA A 3 -0.50 -39.58 36.14
C ALA A 3 0.97 -39.36 35.77
N LEU A 4 1.56 -40.26 34.96
CA LEU A 4 2.92 -40.16 34.46
C LEU A 4 3.07 -38.97 33.52
N VAL A 5 2.18 -38.84 32.52
CA VAL A 5 2.16 -37.73 31.59
C VAL A 5 1.97 -36.39 32.33
N LYS A 6 1.11 -36.33 33.33
CA LYS A 6 0.95 -35.12 34.15
C LYS A 6 2.23 -34.73 34.91
N LYS A 7 2.97 -35.75 35.41
CA LYS A 7 4.22 -35.53 36.11
C LYS A 7 5.30 -34.97 35.15
N GLU A 8 5.46 -35.60 33.98
CA GLU A 8 6.41 -35.18 32.97
C GLU A 8 6.12 -33.76 32.43
N LEU A 9 4.83 -33.46 32.16
CA LEU A 9 4.44 -32.11 31.72
C LEU A 9 4.72 -31.04 32.79
N ARG A 10 4.53 -31.35 34.07
CA ARG A 10 4.88 -30.44 35.18
C ARG A 10 6.40 -30.22 35.23
N GLU A 11 7.17 -31.30 35.14
CA GLU A 11 8.63 -31.24 35.18
C GLU A 11 9.21 -30.42 34.01
N VAL A 12 8.62 -30.55 32.82
CA VAL A 12 8.96 -29.73 31.66
C VAL A 12 8.56 -28.26 31.86
N SER A 13 7.35 -28.02 32.39
CA SER A 13 6.87 -26.69 32.73
C SER A 13 7.75 -25.98 33.78
N ASP A 14 8.16 -26.69 34.80
CA ASP A 14 8.99 -26.14 35.90
C ASP A 14 10.43 -25.84 35.41
N ARG A 15 10.92 -26.63 34.44
CA ARG A 15 12.29 -26.47 33.90
C ARG A 15 12.39 -25.46 32.80
N LEU A 16 11.37 -25.36 31.90
CA LEU A 16 11.40 -24.56 30.70
C LEU A 16 10.35 -23.44 30.69
N GLY A 17 9.43 -23.44 31.63
CA GLY A 17 8.40 -22.43 31.75
C GLY A 17 9.01 -21.08 32.15
N THR A 18 8.70 -20.06 31.39
CA THR A 18 9.01 -18.68 31.77
C THR A 18 7.89 -18.11 32.64
N PRO A 19 8.22 -17.29 33.65
CA PRO A 19 7.21 -16.62 34.45
C PRO A 19 6.23 -15.83 33.58
N ARG A 20 4.97 -15.83 33.97
CA ARG A 20 3.95 -15.07 33.26
C ARG A 20 4.28 -13.58 33.32
N ARG A 21 4.41 -12.94 32.18
CA ARG A 21 4.68 -11.48 32.06
C ARG A 21 3.44 -10.63 32.32
N THR A 22 2.24 -11.22 32.20
CA THR A 22 0.96 -10.52 32.41
C THR A 22 0.51 -10.68 33.85
N LEU A 23 0.33 -9.57 34.56
CA LEU A 23 -0.27 -9.55 35.90
C LEU A 23 -1.80 -9.55 35.76
N LEU A 24 -2.47 -10.50 36.40
CA LEU A 24 -3.94 -10.51 36.50
C LEU A 24 -4.34 -9.72 37.73
N LEU A 25 -5.15 -8.69 37.57
CA LEU A 25 -5.72 -7.88 38.64
C LEU A 25 -7.21 -8.23 38.81
N ALA A 26 -7.68 -8.30 40.05
CA ALA A 26 -9.11 -8.30 40.34
C ALA A 26 -9.68 -6.89 40.02
N SER A 27 -11.00 -6.79 39.95
CA SER A 27 -11.70 -5.49 39.77
C SER A 27 -11.37 -4.46 40.86
N THR A 28 -10.78 -4.92 41.97
CA THR A 28 -10.28 -4.08 43.09
C THR A 28 -8.84 -3.62 42.91
N GLY A 29 -8.15 -4.00 41.79
CA GLY A 29 -6.76 -3.67 41.54
C GLY A 29 -5.74 -4.54 42.29
N THR A 30 -6.18 -5.62 42.97
CA THR A 30 -5.27 -6.55 43.67
C THR A 30 -4.85 -7.69 42.74
N PRO A 31 -3.57 -8.13 42.77
CA PRO A 31 -3.09 -9.25 41.97
C PRO A 31 -3.80 -10.55 42.38
N VAL A 32 -4.21 -11.38 41.40
CA VAL A 32 -4.87 -12.67 41.63
C VAL A 32 -4.06 -13.84 41.10
N GLY A 33 -4.08 -14.96 41.84
CA GLY A 33 -3.47 -16.21 41.43
C GLY A 33 -1.99 -16.32 41.77
N ALA A 34 -1.29 -17.29 41.15
CA ALA A 34 0.12 -17.58 41.42
C ALA A 34 1.07 -16.39 41.12
N ALA A 35 0.60 -15.42 40.39
CA ALA A 35 1.35 -14.18 40.09
C ALA A 35 1.45 -13.25 41.32
N ALA A 36 0.55 -13.34 42.28
CA ALA A 36 0.60 -12.57 43.54
C ALA A 36 1.77 -13.00 44.46
N ALA A 37 2.21 -14.24 44.35
CA ALA A 37 3.29 -14.77 45.15
C ALA A 37 4.70 -14.54 44.55
N ALA A 38 4.78 -14.14 43.28
CA ALA A 38 6.04 -13.95 42.56
C ALA A 38 6.32 -12.49 42.19
N ALA A 39 5.46 -11.56 42.57
CA ALA A 39 5.67 -10.14 42.32
C ALA A 39 6.61 -9.59 43.40
N ASP A 40 7.86 -9.31 43.01
CA ASP A 40 8.78 -8.52 43.83
C ASP A 40 8.14 -7.16 44.16
N ASP A 41 8.29 -6.70 45.40
CA ASP A 41 7.80 -5.38 45.83
C ASP A 41 8.25 -4.24 44.95
N ALA A 42 9.40 -4.37 44.29
CA ALA A 42 9.91 -3.42 43.31
C ALA A 42 9.10 -3.39 42.00
N ALA A 43 8.56 -4.52 41.54
CA ALA A 43 7.71 -4.59 40.36
C ALA A 43 6.30 -4.03 40.61
N LEU A 44 5.80 -4.20 41.86
CA LEU A 44 4.54 -3.57 42.28
C LEU A 44 4.66 -2.06 42.46
N ALA A 45 5.82 -1.55 42.88
CA ALA A 45 6.08 -0.11 43.01
C ALA A 45 6.26 0.59 41.66
N ALA A 46 6.63 -0.13 40.62
CA ALA A 46 6.75 0.36 39.25
C ALA A 46 5.43 0.39 38.46
N LEU A 47 4.34 -0.18 39.01
CA LEU A 47 3.02 -0.02 38.40
C LEU A 47 2.55 1.42 38.61
N PRO A 48 2.08 2.11 37.53
CA PRO A 48 1.51 3.42 37.71
C PRO A 48 0.41 3.33 38.78
N SER A 49 0.53 4.12 39.86
CA SER A 49 -0.47 4.18 40.89
C SER A 49 -1.81 4.54 40.28
N VAL A 50 -2.72 3.58 40.20
CA VAL A 50 -4.10 3.84 39.83
C VAL A 50 -4.67 4.73 40.94
N SER A 51 -4.67 6.03 40.66
CA SER A 51 -5.23 7.01 41.58
C SER A 51 -6.67 6.63 41.87
N ARG A 52 -7.00 6.36 43.13
CA ARG A 52 -8.34 6.08 43.64
C ARG A 52 -9.28 7.30 43.60
N SER A 53 -8.92 8.35 42.86
CA SER A 53 -9.86 9.41 42.52
C SER A 53 -10.82 8.86 41.48
N GLY A 54 -12.08 8.69 41.80
CA GLY A 54 -13.18 8.02 41.08
C GLY A 54 -13.50 8.48 39.64
N LYS A 55 -12.48 8.78 38.85
CA LYS A 55 -12.53 8.79 37.38
C LYS A 55 -12.14 7.36 36.96
N GLY A 56 -13.09 6.62 36.42
CA GLY A 56 -12.81 5.34 35.75
C GLY A 56 -11.59 5.51 34.83
N LEU A 57 -10.78 4.46 34.70
CA LEU A 57 -9.77 4.39 33.65
C LEU A 57 -10.48 4.77 32.35
N ASP A 58 -10.06 5.87 31.76
CA ASP A 58 -10.53 6.22 30.45
C ASP A 58 -9.91 5.17 29.49
N LEU A 59 -10.71 4.15 29.20
CA LEU A 59 -10.34 3.06 28.28
C LEU A 59 -10.49 3.50 26.82
N GLN A 60 -10.76 4.77 26.59
CA GLN A 60 -10.83 5.29 25.23
C GLN A 60 -9.43 5.32 24.64
N ILE A 61 -9.31 4.71 23.48
CA ILE A 61 -8.10 4.80 22.67
C ILE A 61 -7.89 6.28 22.32
N PRO A 62 -6.70 6.86 22.59
CA PRO A 62 -6.41 8.24 22.20
C PRO A 62 -6.63 8.43 20.69
N ASP A 63 -7.15 9.60 20.31
CA ASP A 63 -7.34 9.93 18.90
C ASP A 63 -6.10 10.60 18.32
N ASP A 64 -4.98 9.88 18.38
CA ASP A 64 -3.69 10.39 17.93
C ASP A 64 -3.61 10.47 16.40
N PRO A 65 -2.96 11.50 15.85
CA PRO A 65 -2.71 11.59 14.42
C PRO A 65 -1.87 10.41 13.92
N CYS A 66 -2.24 9.89 12.76
CA CYS A 66 -1.51 8.80 12.11
C CYS A 66 -1.62 8.90 10.58
N VAL A 67 -0.84 8.11 9.89
CA VAL A 67 -0.93 7.95 8.43
C VAL A 67 -1.31 6.51 8.13
N VAL A 68 -2.43 6.30 7.44
CA VAL A 68 -2.81 4.98 6.93
C VAL A 68 -2.06 4.72 5.62
N VAL A 69 -1.47 3.55 5.51
CA VAL A 69 -0.61 3.17 4.38
C VAL A 69 -1.11 1.89 3.74
N LEU A 70 -1.22 1.91 2.41
CA LEU A 70 -1.35 0.71 1.59
C LEU A 70 0.02 0.41 0.97
N SER A 71 0.64 -0.69 1.38
CA SER A 71 1.95 -1.10 0.87
C SER A 71 1.90 -1.53 -0.60
N SER A 72 3.06 -1.57 -1.26
CA SER A 72 3.19 -2.10 -2.62
C SER A 72 2.81 -3.58 -2.73
N SER A 73 2.84 -4.32 -1.62
CA SER A 73 2.41 -5.73 -1.53
C SER A 73 0.92 -5.91 -1.18
N GLY A 74 0.15 -4.83 -1.03
CA GLY A 74 -1.28 -4.90 -0.70
C GLY A 74 -1.59 -5.08 0.78
N ALA A 75 -0.65 -4.79 1.67
CA ALA A 75 -0.87 -4.79 3.11
C ALA A 75 -1.18 -3.40 3.64
N LEU A 76 -1.94 -3.33 4.73
CA LEU A 76 -2.41 -2.12 5.39
C LEU A 76 -1.81 -1.98 6.79
N ALA A 77 -1.49 -0.75 7.15
CA ALA A 77 -1.07 -0.38 8.50
C ALA A 77 -1.40 1.09 8.78
N ARG A 78 -1.41 1.48 10.04
CA ARG A 78 -1.32 2.88 10.46
C ARG A 78 0.06 3.16 11.03
N VAL A 79 0.69 4.21 10.55
CA VAL A 79 2.00 4.69 11.02
C VAL A 79 1.76 5.84 11.97
N GLU A 80 2.40 5.82 13.14
CA GLU A 80 2.27 6.87 14.16
C GLU A 80 2.80 8.22 13.65
N GLY A 81 2.12 9.30 14.04
CA GLY A 81 2.42 10.65 13.60
C GLY A 81 1.58 11.11 12.40
N GLY A 82 1.21 12.39 12.37
CA GLY A 82 0.30 12.97 11.36
C GLY A 82 0.98 13.47 10.08
N ASP A 83 2.31 13.52 10.04
CA ASP A 83 3.03 14.00 8.87
C ASP A 83 3.08 12.93 7.77
N PRO A 84 2.93 13.33 6.50
CA PRO A 84 3.09 12.42 5.37
C PRO A 84 4.41 11.65 5.43
N LEU A 85 4.40 10.43 4.91
CA LEU A 85 5.62 9.63 4.81
C LEU A 85 6.48 10.15 3.66
N GLU A 86 7.71 10.42 3.97
CA GLU A 86 8.72 10.83 3.01
C GLU A 86 9.41 9.59 2.42
N PRO A 87 9.86 9.64 1.16
CA PRO A 87 10.66 8.56 0.55
C PRO A 87 12.08 8.53 1.15
N GLY A 88 12.16 8.45 2.48
CA GLY A 88 13.38 8.43 3.27
C GLY A 88 14.08 7.07 3.31
N PRO A 89 15.01 6.88 4.24
CA PRO A 89 15.64 5.58 4.46
C PRO A 89 14.59 4.52 4.83
N ARG A 90 14.49 3.46 4.04
CA ARG A 90 13.61 2.31 4.28
C ARG A 90 14.17 1.07 3.61
N ALA A 91 13.69 -0.12 4.01
CA ALA A 91 14.01 -1.32 3.25
C ALA A 91 13.35 -1.25 1.86
N ALA A 92 13.92 -1.92 0.88
CA ALA A 92 13.38 -1.93 -0.48
C ALA A 92 11.99 -2.56 -0.57
N SER A 93 11.69 -3.51 0.34
CA SER A 93 10.37 -4.16 0.48
C SER A 93 9.30 -3.28 1.13
N ASP A 94 9.68 -2.19 1.78
CA ASP A 94 8.78 -1.31 2.52
C ASP A 94 8.22 -0.17 1.64
N GLY A 95 8.06 -0.42 0.33
CA GLY A 95 7.38 0.49 -0.57
C GLY A 95 5.89 0.59 -0.28
N TRP A 96 5.32 1.77 -0.48
CA TRP A 96 3.87 1.97 -0.41
C TRP A 96 3.31 2.48 -1.74
N ARG A 97 2.07 2.14 -1.96
CA ARG A 97 1.30 2.54 -3.13
C ARG A 97 0.57 3.86 -2.88
N VAL A 98 -0.07 3.96 -1.72
CA VAL A 98 -0.88 5.12 -1.31
C VAL A 98 -0.70 5.35 0.19
N GLN A 99 -0.74 6.60 0.61
CA GLN A 99 -0.79 7.03 2.00
C GLN A 99 -1.93 8.03 2.20
N LEU A 100 -2.58 7.96 3.37
CA LEU A 100 -3.69 8.82 3.72
C LEU A 100 -3.52 9.33 5.17
N PRO A 101 -3.32 10.65 5.40
CA PRO A 101 -3.36 11.22 6.74
C PRO A 101 -4.71 10.97 7.40
N SER A 102 -4.70 10.58 8.68
CA SER A 102 -5.87 10.17 9.43
C SER A 102 -5.66 10.33 10.94
N THR A 103 -6.61 9.86 11.75
CA THR A 103 -6.46 9.74 13.20
C THR A 103 -6.81 8.32 13.65
N ALA A 104 -6.35 7.94 14.84
CA ALA A 104 -6.51 6.58 15.34
C ALA A 104 -7.97 6.14 15.50
N ARG A 105 -8.91 7.08 15.68
CA ARG A 105 -10.34 6.81 15.88
C ARG A 105 -11.20 7.12 14.64
N SER A 106 -10.59 7.57 13.56
CA SER A 106 -11.30 7.85 12.32
C SER A 106 -11.57 6.57 11.52
N GLN A 107 -12.28 6.74 10.42
CA GLN A 107 -12.54 5.69 9.43
C GLN A 107 -11.86 6.04 8.12
N VAL A 108 -11.42 5.04 7.41
CA VAL A 108 -10.92 5.14 6.03
C VAL A 108 -11.65 4.13 5.16
N ALA A 109 -11.69 4.37 3.86
CA ALA A 109 -12.18 3.38 2.92
C ALA A 109 -11.04 2.82 2.08
N VAL A 110 -10.96 1.51 1.99
CA VAL A 110 -10.04 0.77 1.12
C VAL A 110 -10.74 0.47 -0.18
N VAL A 111 -10.16 0.92 -1.29
CA VAL A 111 -10.71 0.68 -2.64
C VAL A 111 -10.05 -0.53 -3.24
N THR A 112 -10.87 -1.47 -3.74
CA THR A 112 -10.46 -2.73 -4.36
C THR A 112 -10.52 -2.69 -5.89
N GLU A 113 -9.86 -3.64 -6.55
CA GLU A 113 -9.75 -3.70 -8.03
C GLU A 113 -11.12 -3.78 -8.73
N ASP A 114 -12.14 -4.32 -8.08
CA ASP A 114 -13.52 -4.37 -8.58
C ASP A 114 -14.28 -3.04 -8.47
N GLY A 115 -13.61 -1.98 -8.02
CA GLY A 115 -14.19 -0.64 -7.94
C GLY A 115 -15.10 -0.43 -6.73
N VAL A 116 -14.97 -1.26 -5.69
CA VAL A 116 -15.71 -1.15 -4.43
C VAL A 116 -14.83 -0.51 -3.37
N ALA A 117 -15.39 0.42 -2.60
CA ALA A 117 -14.78 1.00 -1.42
C ALA A 117 -15.36 0.32 -0.17
N HIS A 118 -14.49 -0.17 0.71
CA HIS A 118 -14.81 -0.83 1.97
C HIS A 118 -14.40 0.04 3.14
N ARG A 119 -15.34 0.44 3.98
CA ARG A 119 -15.08 1.26 5.16
C ARG A 119 -14.49 0.40 6.27
N ILE A 120 -13.43 0.90 6.89
CA ILE A 120 -12.76 0.26 8.01
C ILE A 120 -12.45 1.28 9.10
N ASP A 121 -12.41 0.83 10.36
CA ASP A 121 -11.93 1.65 11.46
C ASP A 121 -10.40 1.63 11.51
N VAL A 122 -9.78 2.81 11.59
CA VAL A 122 -8.31 2.94 11.61
C VAL A 122 -7.70 2.24 12.82
N VAL A 123 -8.46 2.13 13.91
CA VAL A 123 -8.04 1.43 15.13
C VAL A 123 -7.76 -0.06 14.90
N ASP A 124 -8.43 -0.69 13.93
CA ASP A 124 -8.27 -2.12 13.61
C ASP A 124 -6.98 -2.40 12.82
N LEU A 125 -6.34 -1.35 12.30
CA LEU A 125 -5.07 -1.46 11.60
C LEU A 125 -3.91 -1.64 12.59
N PRO A 126 -2.90 -2.49 12.27
CA PRO A 126 -1.66 -2.55 13.04
C PRO A 126 -1.02 -1.17 13.15
N ALA A 127 -0.70 -0.76 14.39
CA ALA A 127 0.03 0.47 14.63
C ALA A 127 1.54 0.19 14.47
N LEU A 128 2.18 0.91 13.56
CA LEU A 128 3.61 0.81 13.32
C LEU A 128 4.30 2.09 13.81
N PRO A 129 5.35 1.96 14.63
CA PRO A 129 6.10 3.11 15.08
C PRO A 129 6.89 3.73 13.93
N ARG A 130 7.08 5.05 13.99
CA ARG A 130 7.97 5.78 13.11
C ARG A 130 9.35 5.87 13.75
N PHE A 131 10.36 5.28 13.14
CA PHE A 131 11.73 5.31 13.62
C PHE A 131 12.53 6.42 12.90
N GLU A 132 13.51 7.02 13.57
CA GLU A 132 14.47 7.95 12.96
C GLU A 132 15.27 7.28 11.82
N THR A 133 15.48 5.96 11.92
CA THR A 133 16.19 5.16 10.93
C THR A 133 15.37 4.80 9.70
N GLY A 134 14.09 5.18 9.68
CA GLY A 134 13.17 4.91 8.57
C GLY A 134 11.93 4.12 8.98
N LEU A 135 11.04 3.91 8.03
CA LEU A 135 9.80 3.15 8.20
C LEU A 135 10.05 1.67 7.92
N SER A 136 9.42 0.78 8.71
CA SER A 136 9.27 -0.63 8.37
C SER A 136 7.80 -1.01 8.33
N LEU A 137 7.38 -1.64 7.22
CA LEU A 137 6.03 -2.17 7.01
C LEU A 137 5.92 -3.67 7.34
N ALA A 138 6.95 -4.26 7.95
CA ALA A 138 6.99 -5.71 8.26
C ALA A 138 5.84 -6.20 9.16
N GLY A 139 5.18 -5.29 9.89
CA GLY A 139 4.01 -5.58 10.73
C GLY A 139 2.66 -5.28 10.07
N ALA A 140 2.64 -4.86 8.80
CA ALA A 140 1.41 -4.53 8.09
C ALA A 140 0.55 -5.80 7.85
N MET A 141 -0.77 -5.64 7.88
CA MET A 141 -1.74 -6.72 7.70
C MET A 141 -2.19 -6.80 6.24
N PRO A 142 -2.19 -7.98 5.60
CA PRO A 142 -2.77 -8.14 4.27
C PRO A 142 -4.21 -7.62 4.20
N SER A 143 -4.54 -6.84 3.17
CA SER A 143 -5.88 -6.28 3.00
C SER A 143 -6.97 -7.35 2.93
N SER A 144 -6.66 -8.53 2.39
CA SER A 144 -7.59 -9.67 2.29
C SER A 144 -8.06 -10.17 3.66
N LEU A 145 -7.20 -10.12 4.68
CA LEU A 145 -7.59 -10.52 6.05
C LEU A 145 -8.52 -9.51 6.69
N LEU A 146 -8.32 -8.22 6.40
CA LEU A 146 -9.13 -7.15 6.97
C LEU A 146 -10.48 -7.01 6.28
N LEU A 147 -10.48 -7.10 4.94
CA LEU A 147 -11.69 -6.90 4.13
C LEU A 147 -12.49 -8.20 3.91
N HIS A 148 -11.96 -9.34 4.35
CA HIS A 148 -12.55 -10.67 4.13
C HIS A 148 -12.87 -10.95 2.64
N THR A 149 -12.03 -10.42 1.74
CA THR A 149 -12.09 -10.65 0.28
C THR A 149 -10.71 -10.87 -0.29
N ASP A 150 -10.61 -11.70 -1.32
CA ASP A 150 -9.36 -11.93 -2.06
C ASP A 150 -9.12 -10.89 -3.17
N VAL A 151 -10.05 -9.92 -3.35
CA VAL A 151 -9.89 -8.83 -4.33
C VAL A 151 -8.80 -7.88 -3.85
N PRO A 152 -7.75 -7.62 -4.67
CA PRO A 152 -6.64 -6.77 -4.27
C PRO A 152 -7.07 -5.31 -3.98
N ALA A 153 -6.48 -4.72 -2.95
CA ALA A 153 -6.62 -3.30 -2.66
C ALA A 153 -5.75 -2.46 -3.61
N VAL A 154 -6.31 -1.36 -4.13
CA VAL A 154 -5.62 -0.46 -5.08
C VAL A 154 -5.51 0.97 -4.59
N GLY A 155 -6.26 1.38 -3.56
CA GLY A 155 -6.23 2.74 -3.08
C GLY A 155 -6.89 2.95 -1.72
N LEU A 156 -6.74 4.18 -1.21
CA LEU A 156 -7.34 4.64 0.04
C LEU A 156 -8.19 5.89 -0.24
N LEU A 157 -9.30 6.00 0.45
CA LEU A 157 -10.22 7.13 0.37
C LEU A 157 -10.60 7.59 1.77
N ASP A 158 -10.62 8.91 1.99
CA ASP A 158 -11.26 9.49 3.17
C ASP A 158 -12.79 9.52 2.93
N PRO A 159 -13.58 8.74 3.66
CA PRO A 159 -15.04 8.67 3.46
C PRO A 159 -15.78 9.95 3.86
N GLU A 160 -15.13 10.84 4.62
CA GLU A 160 -15.68 12.14 5.04
C GLU A 160 -14.98 13.31 4.33
N GLY A 161 -13.94 13.00 3.55
CA GLY A 161 -13.14 13.97 2.81
C GLY A 161 -13.85 14.52 1.57
N SER A 162 -13.38 15.67 1.11
CA SER A 162 -13.84 16.33 -0.11
C SER A 162 -12.83 16.30 -1.25
N ASP A 163 -11.66 15.71 -1.03
CA ASP A 163 -10.58 15.68 -2.00
C ASP A 163 -10.98 14.88 -3.24
N VAL A 164 -10.75 15.47 -4.40
CA VAL A 164 -10.96 14.74 -5.65
C VAL A 164 -9.96 13.61 -5.75
N VAL A 165 -10.45 12.44 -6.15
CA VAL A 165 -9.61 11.27 -6.42
C VAL A 165 -9.63 10.94 -7.90
N ALA A 166 -8.57 10.33 -8.40
CA ALA A 166 -8.48 9.81 -9.75
C ALA A 166 -8.24 8.31 -9.74
N MET A 167 -8.78 7.64 -10.73
CA MET A 167 -8.65 6.20 -10.90
C MET A 167 -8.53 5.83 -12.38
N GLY A 168 -7.84 4.74 -12.64
CA GLY A 168 -7.66 4.19 -13.98
C GLY A 168 -7.95 2.70 -14.00
N THR A 169 -8.46 2.20 -15.14
CA THR A 169 -8.81 0.79 -15.31
C THR A 169 -7.84 0.07 -16.25
N ALA A 170 -7.83 -1.26 -16.20
CA ALA A 170 -7.03 -2.11 -17.06
C ALA A 170 -7.36 -1.92 -18.54
N ARG A 171 -8.59 -1.52 -18.89
CA ARG A 171 -9.00 -1.18 -20.26
C ARG A 171 -8.73 0.26 -20.66
N GLY A 172 -8.02 1.02 -19.81
CA GLY A 172 -7.59 2.38 -20.12
C GLY A 172 -8.68 3.45 -19.92
N THR A 173 -9.72 3.15 -19.15
CA THR A 173 -10.70 4.14 -18.71
C THR A 173 -10.12 4.98 -17.58
N VAL A 174 -10.37 6.29 -17.58
CA VAL A 174 -9.99 7.22 -16.52
C VAL A 174 -11.21 7.87 -15.92
N LYS A 175 -11.20 8.03 -14.60
CA LYS A 175 -12.24 8.77 -13.89
C LYS A 175 -11.61 9.65 -12.82
N ARG A 176 -12.10 10.87 -12.69
CA ARG A 176 -11.95 11.67 -11.47
C ARG A 176 -13.28 11.68 -10.76
N LEU A 177 -13.26 11.41 -9.47
CA LEU A 177 -14.45 11.37 -8.61
C LEU A 177 -14.32 12.45 -7.55
N ARG A 178 -15.38 13.23 -7.37
CA ARG A 178 -15.60 13.99 -6.14
C ARG A 178 -16.33 13.09 -5.17
N PRO A 179 -15.73 12.70 -4.05
CA PRO A 179 -16.37 11.80 -3.10
C PRO A 179 -17.66 12.40 -2.55
N ASP A 180 -18.63 11.54 -2.33
CA ASP A 180 -19.85 11.84 -1.57
C ASP A 180 -19.69 11.22 -0.18
N VAL A 181 -20.10 11.93 0.87
CA VAL A 181 -20.16 11.36 2.22
C VAL A 181 -21.31 10.35 2.29
N LEU A 182 -20.97 9.08 2.45
CA LEU A 182 -21.91 7.98 2.49
C LEU A 182 -21.88 7.29 3.86
N GLN A 183 -23.05 7.02 4.43
CA GLN A 183 -23.20 6.24 5.68
C GLN A 183 -23.40 4.75 5.35
N ARG A 184 -22.43 4.16 4.64
CA ARG A 184 -22.43 2.76 4.20
C ARG A 184 -21.09 2.14 4.45
N ASP A 185 -21.06 0.84 4.70
CA ASP A 185 -19.83 0.08 4.90
C ASP A 185 -19.16 -0.24 3.57
N GLU A 186 -19.95 -0.39 2.50
CA GLU A 186 -19.47 -0.67 1.15
C GLU A 186 -20.23 0.15 0.09
N TRP A 187 -19.50 0.62 -0.93
CA TRP A 187 -20.09 1.31 -2.08
C TRP A 187 -19.19 1.29 -3.31
N GLU A 188 -19.79 1.33 -4.48
CA GLU A 188 -19.05 1.48 -5.74
C GLU A 188 -18.50 2.90 -5.91
N VAL A 189 -17.25 3.04 -6.35
CA VAL A 189 -16.63 4.32 -6.73
C VAL A 189 -16.64 4.54 -8.23
N ILE A 190 -16.85 3.48 -9.02
CA ILE A 190 -16.94 3.50 -10.47
C ILE A 190 -17.85 2.35 -10.93
N ALA A 191 -18.64 2.58 -11.98
CA ALA A 191 -19.32 1.50 -12.69
C ALA A 191 -18.32 0.89 -13.71
N LEU A 192 -17.75 -0.26 -13.37
CA LEU A 192 -16.84 -0.99 -14.26
C LEU A 192 -17.62 -1.75 -15.34
N GLU A 193 -17.03 -1.87 -16.52
CA GLU A 193 -17.50 -2.82 -17.55
C GLU A 193 -17.14 -4.26 -17.15
N ASP A 194 -17.90 -5.23 -17.65
CA ASP A 194 -17.65 -6.66 -17.38
C ASP A 194 -16.21 -7.07 -17.72
N GLY A 195 -15.50 -7.62 -16.74
CA GLY A 195 -14.13 -8.07 -16.87
C GLY A 195 -13.09 -6.93 -16.91
N ASP A 196 -13.46 -5.68 -16.60
CA ASP A 196 -12.50 -4.61 -16.32
C ASP A 196 -12.17 -4.55 -14.82
N ARG A 197 -11.07 -3.91 -14.47
CA ARG A 197 -10.61 -3.74 -13.09
C ARG A 197 -9.86 -2.44 -12.92
N LEU A 198 -9.86 -1.90 -11.71
CA LEU A 198 -9.00 -0.77 -11.36
C LEU A 198 -7.53 -1.22 -11.31
N VAL A 199 -6.64 -0.39 -11.83
CA VAL A 199 -5.19 -0.60 -11.79
C VAL A 199 -4.46 0.52 -11.02
N GLY A 200 -5.19 1.51 -10.52
CA GLY A 200 -4.68 2.56 -9.66
C GLY A 200 -5.77 3.51 -9.21
N PHE A 201 -5.56 4.07 -8.02
CA PHE A 201 -6.48 4.99 -7.35
C PHE A 201 -5.68 5.87 -6.39
N ASP A 202 -5.81 7.19 -6.49
CA ASP A 202 -5.16 8.12 -5.56
C ASP A 202 -5.88 9.48 -5.53
N ARG A 203 -5.55 10.32 -4.53
CA ARG A 203 -5.95 11.73 -4.48
C ARG A 203 -5.36 12.47 -5.68
N CYS A 204 -6.07 13.48 -6.16
CA CYS A 204 -5.72 14.13 -7.41
C CYS A 204 -6.10 15.62 -7.40
N SER A 205 -5.10 16.49 -7.39
CA SER A 205 -5.28 17.91 -7.64
C SER A 205 -5.60 18.20 -9.12
N ASP A 206 -5.96 19.42 -9.44
CA ASP A 206 -6.17 19.84 -10.83
C ASP A 206 -4.83 20.04 -11.56
N GLU A 207 -3.75 20.27 -10.82
CA GLU A 207 -2.38 20.48 -11.31
C GLU A 207 -1.62 19.18 -11.55
N ALA A 208 -2.12 18.06 -11.03
CA ALA A 208 -1.49 16.76 -11.19
C ALA A 208 -1.45 16.26 -12.64
N ASP A 209 -0.53 15.36 -12.91
CA ASP A 209 -0.51 14.56 -14.13
C ASP A 209 -1.06 13.15 -13.84
N LEU A 210 -1.94 12.68 -14.72
CA LEU A 210 -2.46 11.31 -14.73
C LEU A 210 -1.64 10.47 -15.69
N VAL A 211 -1.20 9.31 -15.25
CA VAL A 211 -0.29 8.46 -15.99
C VAL A 211 -0.83 7.05 -16.14
N PHE A 212 -0.87 6.56 -17.37
CA PHE A 212 -1.08 5.15 -17.69
C PHE A 212 0.18 4.54 -18.27
N ILE A 213 0.47 3.30 -17.93
CA ILE A 213 1.49 2.49 -18.60
C ILE A 213 0.84 1.18 -19.00
N SER A 214 0.98 0.81 -20.28
CA SER A 214 0.42 -0.42 -20.83
C SER A 214 1.44 -1.54 -20.94
N SER A 215 0.96 -2.79 -21.02
CA SER A 215 1.78 -3.99 -21.13
C SER A 215 2.66 -4.02 -22.40
N ASP A 216 2.28 -3.32 -23.44
CA ASP A 216 3.07 -3.14 -24.68
C ASP A 216 3.99 -1.91 -24.65
N ALA A 217 4.36 -1.47 -23.43
CA ALA A 217 5.32 -0.39 -23.15
C ALA A 217 4.94 0.99 -23.74
N GLN A 218 3.66 1.34 -23.69
CA GLN A 218 3.22 2.70 -23.97
C GLN A 218 2.95 3.44 -22.65
N LEU A 219 3.37 4.70 -22.56
CA LEU A 219 3.08 5.59 -21.45
C LEU A 219 2.27 6.79 -21.94
N LEU A 220 1.13 7.03 -21.34
CA LEU A 220 0.32 8.23 -21.57
C LEU A 220 0.34 9.11 -20.31
N ARG A 221 0.87 10.31 -20.44
CA ARG A 221 0.84 11.39 -19.45
C ARG A 221 -0.23 12.41 -19.87
N THR A 222 -1.17 12.71 -19.01
CA THR A 222 -2.29 13.63 -19.29
C THR A 222 -2.54 14.54 -18.08
N PRO A 223 -2.66 15.87 -18.24
CA PRO A 223 -3.04 16.76 -17.14
C PRO A 223 -4.39 16.37 -16.54
N ALA A 224 -4.49 16.33 -15.22
CA ALA A 224 -5.72 16.00 -14.51
C ALA A 224 -6.88 16.93 -14.85
N ALA A 225 -6.60 18.21 -15.08
CA ALA A 225 -7.59 19.22 -15.50
C ALA A 225 -8.34 18.85 -16.80
N LYS A 226 -7.80 17.96 -17.65
CA LYS A 226 -8.48 17.46 -18.86
C LYS A 226 -9.50 16.35 -18.58
N VAL A 227 -9.56 15.86 -17.35
CA VAL A 227 -10.52 14.84 -16.89
C VAL A 227 -11.45 15.48 -15.88
N ARG A 228 -12.64 15.87 -16.32
CA ARG A 228 -13.61 16.50 -15.40
C ARG A 228 -14.05 15.51 -14.31
N PRO A 229 -14.19 15.94 -13.06
CA PRO A 229 -14.78 15.11 -12.02
C PRO A 229 -16.21 14.68 -12.37
N GLN A 230 -16.54 13.43 -12.04
CA GLN A 230 -17.82 12.80 -12.28
C GLN A 230 -18.44 12.31 -10.96
N GLY A 231 -19.74 12.03 -10.98
CA GLY A 231 -20.40 11.37 -9.86
C GLY A 231 -20.03 9.88 -9.76
N ARG A 232 -20.34 9.29 -8.61
CA ARG A 232 -20.01 7.92 -8.23
C ARG A 232 -20.45 6.86 -9.26
N THR A 233 -21.67 6.95 -9.76
CA THR A 233 -22.28 5.98 -10.67
C THR A 233 -21.81 6.07 -12.12
N ALA A 234 -20.96 7.04 -12.46
CA ALA A 234 -20.42 7.16 -13.82
C ALA A 234 -19.30 6.13 -14.07
N GLY A 235 -19.24 5.60 -15.29
CA GLY A 235 -18.21 4.64 -15.73
C GLY A 235 -16.86 5.26 -16.14
N GLY A 236 -16.70 6.59 -15.99
CA GLY A 236 -15.46 7.26 -16.41
C GLY A 236 -15.49 7.72 -17.87
N MET A 237 -14.33 7.91 -18.46
CA MET A 237 -14.15 8.34 -19.85
C MET A 237 -12.87 7.73 -20.44
N ALA A 238 -12.74 7.76 -21.77
CA ALA A 238 -11.54 7.26 -22.44
C ALA A 238 -10.29 7.98 -21.92
N GLY A 239 -9.42 7.25 -21.27
CA GLY A 239 -8.12 7.67 -20.74
C GLY A 239 -7.01 7.34 -21.72
N MET A 240 -6.64 6.07 -21.83
CA MET A 240 -5.63 5.56 -22.73
C MET A 240 -6.24 4.67 -23.82
N LYS A 241 -5.83 4.86 -25.07
CA LYS A 241 -6.16 3.92 -26.16
C LYS A 241 -5.12 2.81 -26.17
N LEU A 242 -5.55 1.60 -25.90
CA LEU A 242 -4.71 0.40 -25.90
C LEU A 242 -4.63 -0.23 -27.27
N ASN A 243 -3.51 -0.88 -27.58
CA ASN A 243 -3.37 -1.75 -28.73
C ASN A 243 -4.12 -3.09 -28.51
N PRO A 244 -4.51 -3.79 -29.59
CA PRO A 244 -5.11 -5.11 -29.45
C PRO A 244 -4.25 -6.07 -28.63
N GLY A 245 -4.84 -6.67 -27.59
CA GLY A 245 -4.15 -7.59 -26.67
C GLY A 245 -3.32 -6.93 -25.57
N ALA A 246 -3.20 -5.60 -25.56
CA ALA A 246 -2.57 -4.88 -24.46
C ALA A 246 -3.59 -4.49 -23.39
N GLU A 247 -3.12 -4.38 -22.15
CA GLU A 247 -3.85 -3.84 -21.01
C GLU A 247 -3.02 -2.75 -20.32
N ALA A 248 -3.66 -1.85 -19.59
CA ALA A 248 -2.95 -0.95 -18.70
C ALA A 248 -2.49 -1.73 -17.47
N LEU A 249 -1.19 -1.71 -17.21
CA LEU A 249 -0.57 -2.35 -16.04
C LEU A 249 -0.77 -1.55 -14.77
N GLY A 250 -0.88 -0.22 -14.91
CA GLY A 250 -1.05 0.66 -13.76
C GLY A 250 -1.48 2.05 -14.15
N PHE A 251 -1.97 2.75 -13.14
CA PHE A 251 -2.37 4.15 -13.20
C PHE A 251 -1.81 4.87 -11.98
N TRP A 252 -1.27 6.06 -12.18
CA TRP A 252 -0.66 6.89 -11.12
C TRP A 252 -1.10 8.34 -11.25
N VAL A 253 -1.14 9.01 -10.10
CA VAL A 253 -1.28 10.46 -9.99
C VAL A 253 0.07 11.04 -9.60
N VAL A 254 0.58 11.99 -10.37
CA VAL A 254 1.88 12.61 -10.14
C VAL A 254 1.68 14.09 -9.85
N GLU A 255 1.82 14.47 -8.56
CA GLU A 255 1.67 15.86 -8.11
C GLU A 255 2.94 16.68 -8.32
N ALA A 256 4.13 16.07 -8.23
CA ALA A 256 5.43 16.70 -8.38
C ALA A 256 6.24 16.04 -9.52
N PRO A 257 6.01 16.42 -10.79
CA PRO A 257 6.64 15.78 -11.94
C PRO A 257 8.18 15.81 -11.96
N ILE A 258 8.79 16.86 -11.40
CA ILE A 258 10.25 17.06 -11.43
C ILE A 258 11.00 16.03 -10.59
N ASP A 259 10.36 15.57 -9.51
CA ASP A 259 10.96 14.60 -8.59
C ASP A 259 10.51 13.16 -8.87
N ALA A 260 9.75 12.95 -9.95
CA ALA A 260 9.23 11.65 -10.30
C ALA A 260 10.11 10.90 -11.30
N VAL A 261 10.11 9.57 -11.17
CA VAL A 261 10.71 8.64 -12.13
C VAL A 261 9.73 7.57 -12.54
N VAL A 262 9.98 7.01 -13.71
CA VAL A 262 9.27 5.85 -14.27
C VAL A 262 10.22 4.66 -14.24
N VAL A 263 9.79 3.58 -13.60
CA VAL A 263 10.51 2.30 -13.63
C VAL A 263 9.66 1.30 -14.41
N THR A 264 10.29 0.64 -15.39
CA THR A 264 9.63 -0.37 -16.22
C THR A 264 10.48 -1.63 -16.25
N VAL A 265 9.83 -2.78 -16.13
CA VAL A 265 10.45 -4.11 -16.13
C VAL A 265 9.86 -4.89 -17.29
N ALA A 266 10.70 -5.23 -18.27
CA ALA A 266 10.30 -6.03 -19.42
C ALA A 266 10.69 -7.50 -19.25
N ALA A 267 9.82 -8.39 -19.70
CA ALA A 267 9.98 -9.84 -19.61
C ALA A 267 9.37 -10.54 -20.83
N ALA A 268 9.62 -11.83 -20.94
CA ALA A 268 8.98 -12.70 -21.92
C ALA A 268 7.71 -13.33 -21.35
N LEU A 269 6.62 -13.29 -22.09
CA LEU A 269 5.39 -13.99 -21.72
C LEU A 269 5.64 -15.52 -21.71
N GLY A 270 5.36 -16.16 -20.57
CA GLY A 270 5.51 -17.61 -20.41
C GLY A 270 6.93 -18.11 -20.14
N ALA A 271 7.90 -17.24 -19.94
CA ALA A 271 9.18 -17.63 -19.37
C ALA A 271 8.99 -18.15 -17.93
N LEU A 272 9.66 -19.25 -17.59
CA LEU A 272 9.69 -19.69 -16.20
C LEU A 272 10.39 -18.64 -15.33
N PRO A 273 9.93 -18.40 -14.11
CA PRO A 273 10.59 -17.45 -13.20
C PRO A 273 12.09 -17.71 -13.10
N GLY A 274 12.91 -16.71 -13.37
CA GLY A 274 14.36 -16.80 -13.33
C GLY A 274 15.05 -17.40 -14.58
N THR A 275 14.31 -17.77 -15.62
CA THR A 275 14.89 -18.35 -16.86
C THR A 275 14.87 -17.40 -18.06
N GLY A 276 14.03 -16.35 -18.03
CA GLY A 276 13.95 -15.33 -19.09
C GLY A 276 14.92 -14.19 -18.84
N GLN A 277 15.37 -13.53 -19.91
CA GLN A 277 16.01 -12.23 -19.79
C GLN A 277 14.97 -11.21 -19.30
N THR A 278 15.23 -10.60 -18.17
CA THR A 278 14.42 -9.50 -17.63
C THR A 278 15.28 -8.24 -17.68
N THR A 279 14.73 -7.18 -18.23
CA THR A 279 15.42 -5.88 -18.25
C THR A 279 14.63 -4.83 -17.49
N VAL A 280 15.35 -3.94 -16.82
CA VAL A 280 14.80 -2.82 -16.06
C VAL A 280 15.28 -1.51 -16.64
N LYS A 281 14.40 -0.54 -16.70
CA LYS A 281 14.70 0.81 -17.13
C LYS A 281 14.16 1.82 -16.13
N VAL A 282 14.98 2.78 -15.76
CA VAL A 282 14.60 3.93 -14.95
C VAL A 282 14.72 5.18 -15.82
N THR A 283 13.66 5.98 -15.90
CA THR A 283 13.63 7.19 -16.75
C THR A 283 13.02 8.35 -15.97
N PRO A 284 13.62 9.55 -15.98
CA PRO A 284 13.01 10.74 -15.42
C PRO A 284 11.61 10.98 -16.03
N PHE A 285 10.63 11.25 -15.19
CA PHE A 285 9.25 11.44 -15.65
C PHE A 285 9.10 12.61 -16.63
N GLU A 286 9.93 13.63 -16.49
CA GLU A 286 9.93 14.81 -17.38
C GLU A 286 10.27 14.47 -18.84
N CYS A 287 10.94 13.35 -19.11
CA CYS A 287 11.22 12.89 -20.48
C CYS A 287 9.95 12.50 -21.25
N TYR A 288 8.81 12.36 -20.57
CA TYR A 288 7.54 11.99 -21.19
C TYR A 288 6.67 13.22 -21.47
N PRO A 289 6.32 13.47 -22.74
CA PRO A 289 5.52 14.63 -23.11
C PRO A 289 4.09 14.50 -22.57
N SER A 290 3.55 15.60 -22.04
CA SER A 290 2.13 15.71 -21.72
C SER A 290 1.29 15.70 -22.98
N LYS A 291 0.21 14.87 -23.00
CA LYS A 291 -0.70 14.70 -24.14
C LYS A 291 -2.16 14.86 -23.72
N GLY A 292 -3.05 14.80 -24.67
CA GLY A 292 -4.48 14.68 -24.43
C GLY A 292 -4.85 13.25 -24.03
N ARG A 293 -5.94 13.08 -23.26
CA ARG A 293 -6.53 11.76 -22.96
C ARG A 293 -7.03 11.08 -24.24
N GLY A 294 -7.19 9.77 -24.21
CA GLY A 294 -7.69 8.97 -25.34
C GLY A 294 -6.66 8.66 -26.41
N GLY A 295 -5.39 9.06 -26.21
CA GLY A 295 -4.27 8.69 -27.08
C GLY A 295 -3.59 7.39 -26.63
N GLN A 296 -2.71 6.85 -27.50
CA GLN A 296 -1.89 5.67 -27.18
C GLN A 296 -0.68 5.98 -26.28
N GLY A 297 -0.33 7.27 -26.11
CA GLY A 297 0.87 7.64 -25.38
C GLY A 297 2.14 7.67 -26.26
N VAL A 298 3.27 7.36 -25.62
CA VAL A 298 4.59 7.23 -26.25
C VAL A 298 5.28 6.01 -25.69
N ARG A 299 6.17 5.41 -26.46
CA ARG A 299 6.96 4.26 -26.00
C ARG A 299 7.81 4.64 -24.78
N CYS A 300 7.75 3.83 -23.74
CA CYS A 300 8.54 4.01 -22.51
C CYS A 300 9.69 3.01 -22.37
N GLN A 301 9.66 1.89 -23.07
CA GLN A 301 10.77 0.94 -23.15
C GLN A 301 10.75 0.23 -24.51
N ARG A 302 11.92 -0.03 -25.06
CA ARG A 302 12.10 -0.90 -26.23
C ARG A 302 12.41 -2.30 -25.74
N PHE A 303 11.64 -3.28 -26.19
CA PHE A 303 11.89 -4.68 -25.90
C PHE A 303 13.13 -5.19 -26.61
N LEU A 304 13.93 -5.95 -25.88
CA LEU A 304 15.04 -6.71 -26.43
C LEU A 304 14.54 -8.04 -27.05
N ARG A 305 15.42 -8.72 -27.74
CA ARG A 305 15.09 -10.04 -28.31
C ARG A 305 14.72 -11.01 -27.19
N GLY A 306 13.52 -11.55 -27.22
CA GLY A 306 12.98 -12.46 -26.21
C GLY A 306 12.10 -11.77 -25.16
N GLU A 307 11.97 -10.44 -25.19
CA GLU A 307 10.98 -9.70 -24.42
C GLU A 307 9.78 -9.35 -25.32
N ASP A 308 8.59 -9.42 -24.79
CA ASP A 308 7.36 -9.14 -25.53
C ASP A 308 6.38 -8.23 -24.77
N ARG A 309 6.58 -8.05 -23.47
CA ARG A 309 5.72 -7.23 -22.62
C ARG A 309 6.46 -6.59 -21.46
N LEU A 310 5.85 -5.57 -20.87
CA LEU A 310 6.18 -5.16 -19.52
C LEU A 310 5.47 -6.09 -18.53
N ASP A 311 6.19 -6.49 -17.50
CA ASP A 311 5.68 -7.27 -16.38
C ASP A 311 5.32 -6.38 -15.20
N ILE A 312 6.19 -5.40 -14.91
CA ILE A 312 5.98 -4.42 -13.84
C ILE A 312 6.21 -3.03 -14.39
N ALA A 313 5.41 -2.09 -13.92
CA ALA A 313 5.61 -0.66 -14.09
C ALA A 313 5.37 0.07 -12.77
N TRP A 314 6.10 1.16 -12.56
CA TRP A 314 5.93 2.02 -11.40
C TRP A 314 6.26 3.48 -11.76
N VAL A 315 5.49 4.40 -11.19
CA VAL A 315 5.74 5.85 -11.29
C VAL A 315 5.62 6.45 -9.90
N GLY A 316 6.62 7.17 -9.47
CA GLY A 316 6.59 7.80 -8.15
C GLY A 316 7.81 8.69 -7.91
N THR A 317 7.86 9.26 -6.71
CA THR A 317 8.92 10.18 -6.29
C THR A 317 10.24 9.45 -6.06
N LYS A 318 11.35 10.08 -6.44
CA LYS A 318 12.73 9.59 -6.20
C LYS A 318 13.04 9.48 -4.70
N PRO A 319 13.90 8.54 -4.28
CA PRO A 319 14.51 7.45 -5.06
C PRO A 319 13.56 6.25 -5.19
N ALA A 320 13.43 5.68 -6.38
CA ALA A 320 12.76 4.40 -6.56
C ALA A 320 13.58 3.27 -5.93
N ARG A 321 12.92 2.29 -5.34
CA ARG A 321 13.52 1.09 -4.74
C ARG A 321 12.79 -0.15 -5.21
N ALA A 322 13.54 -1.22 -5.42
CA ALA A 322 12.99 -2.49 -5.87
C ALA A 322 13.40 -3.62 -4.92
N ALA A 323 12.50 -4.57 -4.75
CA ALA A 323 12.75 -5.78 -3.97
C ALA A 323 12.31 -7.02 -4.74
N SER A 324 13.00 -8.12 -4.50
CA SER A 324 12.62 -9.47 -4.91
C SER A 324 11.48 -10.02 -4.03
N ALA A 325 10.97 -11.20 -4.39
CA ALA A 325 9.83 -11.81 -3.69
C ALA A 325 10.14 -12.17 -2.21
N ASP A 326 11.39 -12.37 -1.86
CA ASP A 326 11.86 -12.61 -0.48
C ASP A 326 12.15 -11.30 0.29
N GLY A 327 11.89 -10.13 -0.33
CA GLY A 327 12.14 -8.82 0.27
C GLY A 327 13.58 -8.32 0.14
N SER A 328 14.48 -9.09 -0.49
CA SER A 328 15.85 -8.65 -0.71
C SER A 328 15.91 -7.48 -1.69
N PRO A 329 16.77 -6.45 -1.44
CA PRO A 329 16.87 -5.31 -2.31
C PRO A 329 17.43 -5.71 -3.68
N VAL A 330 16.82 -5.17 -4.75
CA VAL A 330 17.30 -5.30 -6.13
C VAL A 330 17.80 -3.94 -6.58
N GLU A 331 19.06 -3.86 -6.99
CA GLU A 331 19.67 -2.63 -7.46
C GLU A 331 19.04 -2.21 -8.80
N LEU A 332 18.52 -1.00 -8.85
CA LEU A 332 17.99 -0.40 -10.07
C LEU A 332 19.11 0.26 -10.86
N PRO A 333 19.08 0.21 -12.22
CA PRO A 333 20.06 0.90 -13.05
C PRO A 333 19.97 2.42 -12.89
N ALA A 334 21.03 3.13 -13.28
CA ALA A 334 21.02 4.58 -13.36
C ALA A 334 19.91 5.09 -14.32
N GLU A 335 19.44 6.30 -14.07
CA GLU A 335 18.43 6.95 -14.91
C GLU A 335 18.93 7.07 -16.38
N ASP A 336 18.06 6.71 -17.34
CA ASP A 336 18.27 6.88 -18.79
C ASP A 336 17.24 7.86 -19.33
N GLU A 337 17.72 9.03 -19.79
CA GLU A 337 16.87 10.08 -20.36
C GLU A 337 16.25 9.68 -21.71
N ARG A 338 16.75 8.62 -22.35
CA ARG A 338 16.17 8.09 -23.59
C ARG A 338 14.90 7.31 -23.28
N ARG A 339 13.76 7.98 -23.27
CA ARG A 339 12.46 7.39 -22.92
C ARG A 339 12.14 6.08 -23.67
N ASP A 340 12.57 5.92 -24.93
CA ASP A 340 12.31 4.78 -25.80
C ASP A 340 13.52 3.83 -25.92
N GLY A 341 14.53 3.97 -25.05
CA GLY A 341 15.66 3.06 -24.92
C GLY A 341 15.24 1.67 -24.41
N SER A 342 16.11 0.69 -24.57
CA SER A 342 15.95 -0.63 -23.95
C SER A 342 16.39 -0.59 -22.49
N GLY A 343 15.87 -1.53 -21.70
CA GLY A 343 16.31 -1.71 -20.31
C GLY A 343 17.69 -2.35 -20.21
N VAL A 344 18.21 -2.39 -18.98
CA VAL A 344 19.45 -3.06 -18.58
C VAL A 344 19.10 -4.42 -17.98
N PRO A 345 19.77 -5.52 -18.37
CA PRO A 345 19.54 -6.83 -17.79
C PRO A 345 19.77 -6.84 -16.28
N ILE A 346 18.91 -7.53 -15.55
CA ILE A 346 19.03 -7.74 -14.10
C ILE A 346 19.16 -9.23 -13.77
N THR A 347 19.85 -9.51 -12.66
CA THR A 347 20.12 -10.88 -12.21
C THR A 347 18.97 -11.44 -11.36
N PHE A 348 18.28 -10.58 -10.61
CA PHE A 348 17.23 -10.97 -9.69
C PHE A 348 15.89 -10.44 -10.17
N ALA A 349 14.84 -11.29 -10.10
CA ALA A 349 13.49 -10.86 -10.43
C ALA A 349 12.99 -9.81 -9.42
N ILE A 350 12.39 -8.74 -9.93
CA ILE A 350 11.72 -7.74 -9.11
C ILE A 350 10.29 -8.21 -8.85
N ALA A 351 9.86 -8.14 -7.59
CA ALA A 351 8.49 -8.44 -7.19
C ALA A 351 7.71 -7.16 -6.78
N SER A 352 8.42 -6.14 -6.27
CA SER A 352 7.81 -4.88 -5.86
C SER A 352 8.74 -3.70 -6.16
N ILE A 353 8.11 -2.53 -6.43
CA ILE A 353 8.78 -1.24 -6.59
C ILE A 353 7.99 -0.22 -5.78
N GLY A 354 8.73 0.71 -5.10
CA GLY A 354 8.11 1.74 -4.30
C GLY A 354 9.07 2.81 -3.81
#